data_a24a21d4134138d96df229abc94c41fb
#
_entry.id   a24a21d4134138d96df229abc94c41fb
#
_cell.length_a   1.000
_cell.length_b   1.000
_cell.length_c   1.000
_cell.angle_alpha   90.00
_cell.angle_beta   90.00
_cell.angle_gamma   90.00
#
_symmetry.space_group_name_H-M   'P 1'
#
loop_
_entity.id
_entity.type
_entity.pdbx_description
1 polymer ?
#
loop_
_entity_poly.entity_id
_entity_poly.type
_entity_poly.pdbx_seq_one_letter_code
_entity_poly.pdbx_strand_id
1 'polypeptide(L)'
;MNKLFLLLVIASLALSCRTKQPLTHSNASGTGNERQAATTNFSDQATWVLGYFTPDRIRSAPHSEWYFTGYDQYSPDPDVVNQLTAIPGDNIKIKIVLGTWCPDSRREVPRFMKIIDILKFPLESITFIGVDDAKLSPVAEYSGLDIQRVPTFIIYKNNIEAGRIIENPVTSLEQDMVDILTRE
;
A
#
# COMPACT_ATOMS: atom_id res chain seq x y z
N MET A 1 11.25 -73.34 16.58
CA MET A 1 10.05 -74.10 16.95
C MET A 1 8.91 -73.41 16.21
N ASN A 2 8.52 -73.93 14.99
CA ASN A 2 7.32 -74.73 14.75
C ASN A 2 6.03 -73.90 14.94
N LYS A 3 5.12 -73.69 14.02
CA LYS A 3 4.50 -74.51 12.93
C LYS A 3 3.74 -73.50 12.05
N LEU A 4 3.73 -73.36 10.75
CA LEU A 4 3.25 -74.23 9.66
C LEU A 4 1.76 -74.67 9.85
N PHE A 5 0.86 -74.06 9.07
CA PHE A 5 -0.41 -74.61 8.51
C PHE A 5 -0.91 -73.56 7.49
N LEU A 6 -0.91 -73.70 6.29
CA LEU A 6 -1.30 -74.57 5.15
C LEU A 6 -2.82 -74.72 4.99
N LEU A 7 -3.27 -74.33 3.76
CA LEU A 7 -4.48 -74.72 3.00
C LEU A 7 -5.79 -73.95 3.34
N LEU A 8 -6.58 -73.48 2.42
CA LEU A 8 -7.14 -74.15 1.21
C LEU A 8 -7.77 -73.13 0.25
N VAL A 9 -7.63 -73.40 -1.01
CA VAL A 9 -8.22 -72.78 -2.20
C VAL A 9 -9.69 -73.11 -2.26
N ILE A 10 -10.56 -72.13 -2.61
CA ILE A 10 -11.80 -72.41 -3.36
C ILE A 10 -11.96 -71.31 -4.43
N ALA A 11 -11.86 -71.73 -5.68
CA ALA A 11 -12.21 -70.98 -6.87
C ALA A 11 -13.76 -71.06 -7.06
N SER A 12 -14.37 -69.93 -7.33
CA SER A 12 -15.70 -69.89 -7.90
C SER A 12 -15.70 -68.90 -9.08
N LEU A 13 -15.69 -69.47 -10.29
CA LEU A 13 -16.07 -68.78 -11.50
C LEU A 13 -17.57 -68.49 -11.48
N ALA A 14 -17.92 -67.22 -11.65
CA ALA A 14 -19.26 -66.87 -12.12
C ALA A 14 -19.12 -65.89 -13.30
N LEU A 15 -19.40 -66.45 -14.47
CA LEU A 15 -19.68 -65.68 -15.70
C LEU A 15 -20.99 -64.94 -15.50
N SER A 16 -21.05 -63.62 -15.72
CA SER A 16 -22.27 -62.93 -16.05
C SER A 16 -22.08 -61.67 -16.86
N CYS A 17 -22.63 -61.75 -18.04
CA CYS A 17 -23.18 -60.75 -18.95
C CYS A 17 -22.68 -59.32 -18.97
N ARG A 18 -22.07 -59.06 -20.11
CA ARG A 18 -21.73 -57.80 -20.74
C ARG A 18 -23.01 -57.05 -21.17
N THR A 19 -23.37 -55.99 -20.47
CA THR A 19 -24.30 -55.00 -21.00
C THR A 19 -23.52 -53.72 -21.34
N LYS A 20 -23.47 -53.43 -22.65
CA LYS A 20 -22.97 -52.17 -23.17
C LYS A 20 -23.95 -51.05 -22.78
N GLN A 21 -23.46 -50.10 -21.94
CA GLN A 21 -24.13 -48.80 -21.80
C GLN A 21 -23.39 -47.76 -22.69
N PRO A 22 -24.12 -46.87 -23.34
CA PRO A 22 -23.52 -45.83 -24.17
C PRO A 22 -22.82 -44.76 -23.33
N LEU A 23 -21.65 -44.35 -23.77
CA LEU A 23 -20.88 -43.21 -23.23
C LEU A 23 -21.67 -41.93 -23.47
N THR A 24 -22.33 -41.45 -22.43
CA THR A 24 -22.74 -40.04 -22.40
C THR A 24 -21.52 -39.22 -22.01
N HIS A 25 -21.02 -38.40 -22.95
CA HIS A 25 -20.10 -37.34 -22.67
C HIS A 25 -20.78 -36.32 -21.77
N SER A 26 -20.59 -36.41 -20.46
CA SER A 26 -20.84 -35.30 -19.57
C SER A 26 -19.63 -34.37 -19.69
N ASN A 27 -19.84 -33.26 -20.40
CA ASN A 27 -18.96 -32.09 -20.32
C ASN A 27 -18.99 -31.62 -18.85
N ALA A 28 -17.99 -32.04 -18.08
CA ALA A 28 -17.64 -31.39 -16.84
C ALA A 28 -17.03 -30.03 -17.23
N SER A 29 -17.87 -28.99 -17.37
CA SER A 29 -17.43 -27.62 -17.30
C SER A 29 -16.82 -27.42 -15.93
N GLY A 30 -15.52 -27.51 -15.87
CA GLY A 30 -14.73 -27.06 -14.72
C GLY A 30 -14.97 -25.56 -14.57
N THR A 31 -15.91 -25.17 -13.72
CA THR A 31 -15.97 -23.82 -13.18
C THR A 31 -14.71 -23.65 -12.34
N GLY A 32 -13.64 -23.22 -12.99
CA GLY A 32 -12.51 -22.60 -12.34
C GLY A 32 -13.06 -21.39 -11.61
N ASN A 33 -13.18 -21.50 -10.30
CA ASN A 33 -13.50 -20.39 -9.43
C ASN A 33 -12.23 -19.53 -9.35
N GLU A 34 -11.95 -18.78 -10.42
CA GLU A 34 -11.03 -17.65 -10.34
C GLU A 34 -11.65 -16.70 -9.33
N ARG A 35 -11.12 -16.73 -8.11
CA ARG A 35 -11.33 -15.64 -7.15
C ARG A 35 -10.75 -14.39 -7.81
N GLN A 36 -11.59 -13.67 -8.56
CA GLN A 36 -11.30 -12.28 -8.89
C GLN A 36 -11.03 -11.58 -7.57
N ALA A 37 -9.79 -11.15 -7.38
CA ALA A 37 -9.46 -10.28 -6.26
C ALA A 37 -10.41 -9.09 -6.35
N ALA A 38 -11.29 -8.95 -5.36
CA ALA A 38 -12.23 -7.84 -5.32
C ALA A 38 -11.42 -6.55 -5.28
N THR A 39 -11.52 -5.76 -6.34
CA THR A 39 -10.82 -4.47 -6.40
C THR A 39 -11.37 -3.58 -5.29
N THR A 40 -10.52 -3.14 -4.38
CA THR A 40 -10.94 -2.28 -3.26
C THR A 40 -11.51 -0.97 -3.80
N ASN A 41 -12.75 -0.66 -3.42
CA ASN A 41 -13.38 0.61 -3.76
C ASN A 41 -13.00 1.68 -2.73
N PHE A 42 -12.02 2.51 -3.05
CA PHE A 42 -11.57 3.60 -2.18
C PHE A 42 -12.54 4.80 -2.11
N SER A 43 -13.64 4.81 -2.87
CA SER A 43 -14.74 5.76 -2.65
C SER A 43 -15.63 5.34 -1.47
N ASP A 44 -15.51 4.11 -0.98
CA ASP A 44 -16.20 3.65 0.21
C ASP A 44 -15.53 4.26 1.46
N GLN A 45 -16.31 5.02 2.23
CA GLN A 45 -15.85 5.68 3.45
C GLN A 45 -15.30 4.71 4.49
N ALA A 46 -15.72 3.45 4.47
CA ALA A 46 -15.18 2.40 5.35
C ALA A 46 -13.68 2.13 5.10
N THR A 47 -13.15 2.52 3.93
CA THR A 47 -11.74 2.41 3.61
C THR A 47 -10.92 3.65 3.98
N TRP A 48 -11.55 4.73 4.41
CA TRP A 48 -10.85 5.98 4.68
C TRP A 48 -10.11 5.92 6.02
N VAL A 49 -8.92 6.53 6.03
CA VAL A 49 -8.15 6.73 7.25
C VAL A 49 -8.32 8.19 7.65
N LEU A 50 -8.84 8.43 8.85
CA LEU A 50 -9.13 9.77 9.35
C LEU A 50 -8.33 10.07 10.63
N GLY A 51 -7.92 11.31 10.80
CA GLY A 51 -7.17 11.74 11.97
C GLY A 51 -5.71 11.34 11.95
N TYR A 52 -5.07 11.31 13.12
CA TYR A 52 -3.69 10.86 13.24
C TYR A 52 -3.56 9.36 13.03
N PHE A 53 -2.52 8.94 12.30
CA PHE A 53 -2.22 7.53 12.11
C PHE A 53 -0.72 7.29 11.89
N THR A 54 -0.29 6.05 12.01
CA THR A 54 1.09 5.61 11.69
C THR A 54 1.17 5.05 10.28
N PRO A 55 2.35 5.07 9.62
CA PRO A 55 2.53 4.54 8.27
C PRO A 55 2.01 3.11 8.09
N ASP A 56 2.04 2.28 9.13
CA ASP A 56 1.57 0.90 9.09
C ASP A 56 0.11 0.79 8.68
N ARG A 57 -0.70 1.82 8.97
CA ARG A 57 -2.10 1.83 8.59
C ARG A 57 -2.32 1.81 7.07
N ILE A 58 -1.44 2.46 6.30
CA ILE A 58 -1.50 2.48 4.83
C ILE A 58 -0.57 1.42 4.19
N ARG A 59 0.35 0.85 4.96
CA ARG A 59 1.16 -0.32 4.57
C ARG A 59 0.42 -1.65 4.75
N SER A 60 -0.77 -1.63 5.33
CA SER A 60 -1.62 -2.80 5.56
C SER A 60 -2.87 -2.76 4.69
N ALA A 61 -3.57 -3.91 4.57
CA ALA A 61 -4.84 -3.98 3.85
C ALA A 61 -5.87 -2.98 4.43
N PRO A 62 -6.68 -2.36 3.56
CA PRO A 62 -6.80 -2.54 2.12
C PRO A 62 -5.82 -1.68 1.29
N HIS A 63 -4.91 -0.94 1.92
CA HIS A 63 -4.09 0.09 1.29
C HIS A 63 -2.75 -0.41 0.76
N SER A 64 -2.27 -1.56 1.25
CA SER A 64 -0.93 -2.09 0.96
C SER A 64 -0.62 -2.24 -0.53
N GLU A 65 -1.60 -2.60 -1.34
CA GLU A 65 -1.41 -2.79 -2.78
C GLU A 65 -0.94 -1.50 -3.47
N TRP A 66 -1.70 -0.39 -3.34
CA TRP A 66 -1.31 0.87 -3.94
C TRP A 66 -0.05 1.47 -3.30
N TYR A 67 0.12 1.24 -1.99
CA TYR A 67 1.29 1.76 -1.27
C TYR A 67 2.58 1.13 -1.81
N PHE A 68 2.67 -0.19 -1.81
CA PHE A 68 3.89 -0.87 -2.26
C PHE A 68 4.09 -0.75 -3.78
N THR A 69 3.02 -0.75 -4.57
CA THR A 69 3.13 -0.49 -6.02
C THR A 69 3.76 0.88 -6.30
N GLY A 70 3.25 1.94 -5.66
CA GLY A 70 3.80 3.28 -5.84
C GLY A 70 5.21 3.45 -5.29
N TYR A 71 5.49 2.81 -4.15
CA TYR A 71 6.81 2.80 -3.53
C TYR A 71 7.86 2.10 -4.41
N ASP A 72 7.56 0.90 -4.91
CA ASP A 72 8.51 0.08 -5.66
C ASP A 72 8.80 0.64 -7.06
N GLN A 73 7.78 1.21 -7.70
CA GLN A 73 7.90 1.78 -9.05
C GLN A 73 8.60 3.15 -9.08
N TYR A 74 8.69 3.86 -7.97
CA TYR A 74 9.32 5.16 -7.95
C TYR A 74 10.85 5.04 -7.86
N SER A 75 11.56 5.79 -8.67
CA SER A 75 13.03 5.89 -8.65
C SER A 75 13.41 7.37 -8.58
N PRO A 76 13.68 7.91 -7.38
CA PRO A 76 14.10 9.29 -7.26
C PRO A 76 15.47 9.51 -7.90
N ASP A 77 15.72 10.74 -8.37
CA ASP A 77 17.01 11.14 -8.94
C ASP A 77 18.11 11.03 -7.87
N PRO A 78 19.15 10.19 -8.09
CA PRO A 78 20.19 9.98 -7.09
C PRO A 78 21.03 11.22 -6.82
N ASP A 79 21.21 12.10 -7.80
CA ASP A 79 22.01 13.31 -7.63
C ASP A 79 21.25 14.32 -6.75
N VAL A 80 19.93 14.41 -6.90
CA VAL A 80 19.07 15.26 -6.07
C VAL A 80 18.96 14.69 -4.65
N VAL A 81 18.83 13.36 -4.51
CA VAL A 81 18.83 12.70 -3.20
C VAL A 81 20.15 12.92 -2.46
N ASN A 82 21.29 12.92 -3.17
CA ASN A 82 22.59 13.26 -2.57
C ASN A 82 22.61 14.70 -2.06
N GLN A 83 21.98 15.66 -2.76
CA GLN A 83 21.85 17.04 -2.27
C GLN A 83 21.01 17.09 -0.99
N LEU A 84 19.88 16.37 -0.93
CA LEU A 84 19.06 16.26 0.29
C LEU A 84 19.86 15.67 1.47
N THR A 85 20.68 14.65 1.22
CA THR A 85 21.50 14.01 2.25
C THR A 85 22.54 14.99 2.84
N ALA A 86 22.98 16.00 2.07
CA ALA A 86 23.91 17.01 2.52
C ALA A 86 23.26 18.11 3.40
N ILE A 87 21.92 18.20 3.40
CA ILE A 87 21.20 19.16 4.24
C ILE A 87 21.07 18.60 5.67
N PRO A 88 21.50 19.34 6.71
CA PRO A 88 21.34 18.89 8.08
C PRO A 88 19.86 18.62 8.40
N GLY A 89 19.57 17.39 8.81
CA GLY A 89 18.21 16.94 9.16
C GLY A 89 17.71 17.40 10.53
N ASP A 90 18.58 18.02 11.32
CA ASP A 90 18.26 18.51 12.65
C ASP A 90 17.15 19.57 12.59
N ASN A 91 16.16 19.42 13.46
CA ASN A 91 15.02 20.35 13.55
C ASN A 91 14.09 20.39 12.31
N ILE A 92 14.19 19.40 11.39
CA ILE A 92 13.21 19.23 10.33
C ILE A 92 12.07 18.38 10.86
N LYS A 93 10.82 18.82 10.62
CA LYS A 93 9.58 18.05 10.85
C LYS A 93 8.73 18.09 9.60
N ILE A 94 7.98 17.04 9.38
CA ILE A 94 7.12 16.91 8.20
C ILE A 94 5.71 16.56 8.64
N LYS A 95 4.70 17.25 8.09
CA LYS A 95 3.32 16.80 8.19
C LYS A 95 2.85 16.36 6.82
N ILE A 96 2.28 15.16 6.75
CA ILE A 96 1.71 14.58 5.54
C ILE A 96 0.20 14.52 5.73
N VAL A 97 -0.52 15.38 5.01
CA VAL A 97 -1.98 15.38 5.00
C VAL A 97 -2.45 14.66 3.74
N LEU A 98 -3.28 13.64 3.90
CA LEU A 98 -3.70 12.81 2.77
C LEU A 98 -5.12 12.28 2.91
N GLY A 99 -5.78 12.03 1.78
CA GLY A 99 -7.01 11.25 1.71
C GLY A 99 -6.72 9.90 1.07
N THR A 100 -7.01 8.79 1.76
CA THR A 100 -6.80 7.45 1.18
C THR A 100 -7.72 7.15 -0.01
N TRP A 101 -8.80 7.92 -0.16
CA TRP A 101 -9.71 7.96 -1.30
C TRP A 101 -9.09 8.67 -2.51
N CYS A 102 -8.16 9.62 -2.31
CA CYS A 102 -7.60 10.49 -3.35
C CYS A 102 -6.54 9.74 -4.19
N PRO A 103 -6.69 9.69 -5.54
CA PRO A 103 -5.69 9.05 -6.40
C PRO A 103 -4.30 9.68 -6.30
N ASP A 104 -4.22 11.02 -6.18
CA ASP A 104 -2.94 11.72 -6.05
C ASP A 104 -2.24 11.39 -4.73
N SER A 105 -2.99 11.28 -3.63
CA SER A 105 -2.43 10.81 -2.35
C SER A 105 -1.88 9.39 -2.48
N ARG A 106 -2.60 8.48 -3.14
CA ARG A 106 -2.15 7.10 -3.34
C ARG A 106 -0.94 7.01 -4.27
N ARG A 107 -0.73 8.00 -5.15
CA ARG A 107 0.45 8.08 -6.02
C ARG A 107 1.64 8.70 -5.31
N GLU A 108 1.47 9.87 -4.69
CA GLU A 108 2.60 10.67 -4.23
C GLU A 108 3.09 10.29 -2.82
N VAL A 109 2.20 9.82 -1.93
CA VAL A 109 2.62 9.46 -0.56
C VAL A 109 3.63 8.31 -0.53
N PRO A 110 3.44 7.17 -1.23
CA PRO A 110 4.44 6.11 -1.23
C PRO A 110 5.77 6.53 -1.88
N ARG A 111 5.73 7.39 -2.91
CA ARG A 111 6.93 7.96 -3.55
C ARG A 111 7.73 8.82 -2.58
N PHE A 112 7.03 9.70 -1.86
CA PHE A 112 7.64 10.53 -0.83
C PHE A 112 8.25 9.68 0.28
N MET A 113 7.55 8.65 0.74
CA MET A 113 8.07 7.73 1.76
C MET A 113 9.30 6.96 1.30
N LYS A 114 9.44 6.67 0.01
CA LYS A 114 10.67 6.07 -0.53
C LYS A 114 11.88 7.00 -0.39
N ILE A 115 11.70 8.30 -0.66
CA ILE A 115 12.76 9.31 -0.45
C ILE A 115 13.12 9.35 1.04
N ILE A 116 12.13 9.42 1.92
CA ILE A 116 12.30 9.43 3.39
C ILE A 116 13.13 8.22 3.86
N ASP A 117 12.81 7.02 3.36
CA ASP A 117 13.51 5.80 3.72
C ASP A 117 14.96 5.78 3.20
N ILE A 118 15.21 6.29 1.98
CA ILE A 118 16.57 6.44 1.43
C ILE A 118 17.41 7.42 2.26
N LEU A 119 16.80 8.53 2.67
CA LEU A 119 17.43 9.53 3.54
C LEU A 119 17.62 9.06 4.98
N LYS A 120 17.00 7.90 5.35
CA LYS A 120 16.92 7.42 6.74
C LYS A 120 16.36 8.49 7.69
N PHE A 121 15.43 9.29 7.19
CA PHE A 121 14.82 10.35 7.98
C PHE A 121 13.95 9.76 9.10
N PRO A 122 14.04 10.28 10.33
CA PRO A 122 13.37 9.67 11.49
C PRO A 122 11.85 9.78 11.37
N LEU A 123 11.15 8.64 11.44
CA LEU A 123 9.69 8.57 11.30
C LEU A 123 8.95 9.31 12.42
N GLU A 124 9.56 9.43 13.59
CA GLU A 124 9.05 10.21 14.73
C GLU A 124 8.96 11.71 14.44
N SER A 125 9.70 12.19 13.45
CA SER A 125 9.63 13.58 12.95
C SER A 125 8.57 13.78 11.87
N ILE A 126 7.82 12.72 11.52
CA ILE A 126 6.74 12.77 10.52
C ILE A 126 5.38 12.56 11.18
N THR A 127 4.46 13.46 10.92
CA THR A 127 3.07 13.35 11.37
C THR A 127 2.17 13.06 10.18
N PHE A 128 1.36 12.00 10.25
CA PHE A 128 0.37 11.67 9.23
C PHE A 128 -1.02 12.07 9.70
N ILE A 129 -1.76 12.76 8.84
CA ILE A 129 -3.13 13.21 9.08
C ILE A 129 -4.01 12.78 7.92
N GLY A 130 -4.98 11.92 8.20
CA GLY A 130 -5.99 11.49 7.25
C GLY A 130 -7.20 12.41 7.23
N VAL A 131 -7.75 12.65 6.04
CA VAL A 131 -8.90 13.51 5.81
C VAL A 131 -9.99 12.81 5.00
N ASP A 132 -11.24 13.28 5.16
CA ASP A 132 -12.37 12.90 4.32
C ASP A 132 -12.34 13.60 2.95
N ASP A 133 -13.34 13.34 2.09
CA ASP A 133 -13.47 13.93 0.76
C ASP A 133 -13.79 15.43 0.77
N ALA A 134 -14.36 15.94 1.86
CA ALA A 134 -14.49 17.37 2.11
C ALA A 134 -13.19 17.99 2.63
N LYS A 135 -12.13 17.21 2.79
CA LYS A 135 -10.82 17.58 3.36
C LYS A 135 -10.94 18.03 4.82
N LEU A 136 -11.81 17.38 5.59
CA LEU A 136 -11.94 17.58 7.03
C LEU A 136 -11.23 16.46 7.79
N SER A 137 -10.69 16.79 8.95
CA SER A 137 -10.06 15.86 9.87
C SER A 137 -10.56 16.09 11.29
N PRO A 138 -10.72 15.04 12.11
CA PRO A 138 -11.08 15.16 13.51
C PRO A 138 -9.97 15.73 14.42
N VAL A 139 -8.82 16.09 13.83
CA VAL A 139 -7.66 16.64 14.54
C VAL A 139 -7.89 18.10 14.89
N ALA A 140 -7.77 18.47 16.16
CA ALA A 140 -8.13 19.80 16.65
C ALA A 140 -7.34 20.95 15.99
N GLU A 141 -6.03 20.76 15.78
CA GLU A 141 -5.15 21.77 15.16
C GLU A 141 -5.20 21.76 13.63
N TYR A 142 -5.96 20.85 13.03
CA TYR A 142 -6.03 20.69 11.58
C TYR A 142 -6.48 21.94 10.84
N SER A 143 -7.44 22.66 11.38
CA SER A 143 -7.97 23.89 10.75
C SER A 143 -6.91 24.96 10.53
N GLY A 144 -5.87 24.99 11.36
CA GLY A 144 -4.74 25.92 11.23
C GLY A 144 -3.74 25.56 10.12
N LEU A 145 -3.89 24.38 9.48
CA LEU A 145 -2.97 23.93 8.41
C LEU A 145 -3.33 24.48 7.03
N ASP A 146 -4.53 25.05 6.87
CA ASP A 146 -5.04 25.62 5.60
C ASP A 146 -4.88 24.65 4.41
N ILE A 147 -5.47 23.47 4.50
CA ILE A 147 -5.35 22.41 3.50
C ILE A 147 -6.40 22.59 2.42
N GLN A 148 -5.95 22.93 1.20
CA GLN A 148 -6.82 23.13 0.03
C GLN A 148 -6.92 21.85 -0.82
N ARG A 149 -5.82 21.08 -0.90
CA ARG A 149 -5.71 19.85 -1.72
C ARG A 149 -4.93 18.78 -0.99
N VAL A 150 -5.07 17.53 -1.44
CA VAL A 150 -4.33 16.38 -0.90
C VAL A 150 -3.75 15.50 -2.01
N PRO A 151 -2.52 14.95 -1.78
CA PRO A 151 -1.74 15.11 -0.56
C PRO A 151 -1.15 16.51 -0.42
N THR A 152 -0.85 16.93 0.82
CA THR A 152 -0.02 18.08 1.11
C THR A 152 1.10 17.66 2.06
N PHE A 153 2.33 17.89 1.64
CA PHE A 153 3.54 17.65 2.44
C PHE A 153 4.03 19.00 2.97
N ILE A 154 3.90 19.23 4.27
CA ILE A 154 4.30 20.49 4.92
C ILE A 154 5.64 20.25 5.60
N ILE A 155 6.65 20.99 5.21
CA ILE A 155 8.02 20.86 5.71
C ILE A 155 8.32 22.03 6.65
N TYR A 156 8.70 21.71 7.87
CA TYR A 156 9.08 22.67 8.90
C TYR A 156 10.58 22.61 9.16
N LYS A 157 11.22 23.74 9.33
CA LYS A 157 12.58 23.89 9.80
C LYS A 157 12.57 24.79 11.04
N ASN A 158 13.13 24.30 12.15
CA ASN A 158 13.08 25.02 13.44
C ASN A 158 11.65 25.37 13.91
N ASN A 159 10.68 24.49 13.67
CA ASN A 159 9.24 24.66 13.94
C ASN A 159 8.55 25.78 13.15
N ILE A 160 9.20 26.37 12.15
CA ILE A 160 8.63 27.33 11.21
C ILE A 160 8.39 26.60 9.89
N GLU A 161 7.24 26.81 9.26
CA GLU A 161 6.99 26.23 7.93
C GLU A 161 7.98 26.83 6.91
N ALA A 162 8.85 25.97 6.38
CA ALA A 162 9.78 26.32 5.31
C ALA A 162 9.11 26.30 3.93
N GLY A 163 8.09 25.46 3.78
CA GLY A 163 7.30 25.34 2.56
C GLY A 163 6.48 24.08 2.53
N ARG A 164 5.73 23.91 1.44
CA ARG A 164 4.89 22.72 1.22
C ARG A 164 4.83 22.29 -0.23
N ILE A 165 4.66 20.99 -0.45
CA ILE A 165 4.34 20.40 -1.75
C ILE A 165 2.85 20.06 -1.74
N ILE A 166 2.08 20.59 -2.70
CA ILE A 166 0.63 20.47 -2.75
C ILE A 166 0.26 19.62 -3.95
N GLU A 167 -0.44 18.51 -3.71
CA GLU A 167 -1.00 17.58 -4.68
C GLU A 167 0.06 16.90 -5.55
N ASN A 168 0.74 17.64 -6.41
CA ASN A 168 1.83 17.17 -7.26
C ASN A 168 3.07 18.05 -7.07
N PRO A 169 4.28 17.50 -7.17
CA PRO A 169 5.48 18.31 -7.18
C PRO A 169 5.53 19.20 -8.43
N VAL A 170 6.23 20.32 -8.34
CA VAL A 170 6.47 21.23 -9.47
C VAL A 170 7.50 20.62 -10.43
N THR A 171 8.55 20.02 -9.88
CA THR A 171 9.61 19.34 -10.65
C THR A 171 9.62 17.86 -10.34
N SER A 172 10.07 17.49 -9.17
CA SER A 172 9.98 16.16 -8.57
C SER A 172 9.89 16.31 -7.05
N LEU A 173 9.46 15.27 -6.34
CA LEU A 173 9.33 15.35 -4.88
C LEU A 173 10.66 15.69 -4.22
N GLU A 174 11.74 15.02 -4.63
CA GLU A 174 13.09 15.25 -4.09
C GLU A 174 13.62 16.64 -4.45
N GLN A 175 13.36 17.14 -5.66
CA GLN A 175 13.81 18.48 -6.06
C GLN A 175 13.05 19.57 -5.30
N ASP A 176 11.72 19.45 -5.20
CA ASP A 176 10.91 20.40 -4.45
C ASP A 176 11.32 20.42 -2.96
N MET A 177 11.71 19.26 -2.39
CA MET A 177 12.26 19.21 -1.03
C MET A 177 13.60 19.98 -0.92
N VAL A 178 14.51 19.83 -1.89
CA VAL A 178 15.76 20.61 -1.93
C VAL A 178 15.43 22.10 -1.98
N ASP A 179 14.56 22.49 -2.89
CA ASP A 179 14.19 23.90 -3.09
C ASP A 179 13.57 24.52 -1.84
N ILE A 180 12.73 23.77 -1.11
CA ILE A 180 12.12 24.22 0.15
C ILE A 180 13.17 24.37 1.26
N LEU A 181 14.04 23.37 1.41
CA LEU A 181 14.99 23.31 2.53
C LEU A 181 16.20 24.22 2.38
N THR A 182 16.51 24.68 1.15
CA THR A 182 17.63 25.57 0.84
C THR A 182 17.24 27.03 0.66
N ARG A 183 15.94 27.35 0.68
CA ARG A 183 15.47 28.76 0.68
C ARG A 183 15.95 29.46 1.94
N GLU A 184 16.57 30.63 1.76
CA GLU A 184 16.96 31.57 2.82
C GLU A 184 15.76 32.41 3.26
#